data_98264ac02b978a876e6ef047d0435128
#
_entry.id   98264ac02b978a876e6ef047d0435128
#
_cell.length_a   1.000
_cell.length_b   1.000
_cell.length_c   1.000
_cell.angle_alpha   90.00
_cell.angle_beta   90.00
_cell.angle_gamma   90.00
#
_symmetry.space_group_name_H-M   'P 1'
#
loop_
_entity.id
_entity.type
_entity.pdbx_description
1 polymer ?
#
loop_
_entity_poly.entity_id
_entity_poly.type
_entity_poly.pdbx_seq_one_letter_code
_entity_poly.pdbx_strand_id
1 'polypeptide(L)'
;MSTDFILQAKGREDTGKGASRRLRRLAGEVPAIVYGGKKNPTKIALTHKDVAKALENEAFFSSIISLDIEGASEDVIIKDIQRHPAKKIVLHMDFFRVSKTTVLQTKVPLHFINEDTCPGVKLGGGIVAHTMTDIEIQCLPKNLPEFIEVDMAEVDLGDIVHISDIVLPEGVESV
;
A
#
# COMPACT_ATOMS: atom_id res chain seq x y z
N MET A 1 4.33 1.56 17.00
CA MET A 1 3.45 2.75 17.14
C MET A 1 2.71 2.87 15.82
N SER A 2 1.41 2.59 15.80
CA SER A 2 0.60 2.77 14.59
C SER A 2 0.57 4.27 14.26
N THR A 3 1.18 4.64 13.15
CA THR A 3 1.10 6.00 12.63
C THR A 3 -0.32 6.18 12.08
N ASP A 4 -1.19 6.87 12.82
CA ASP A 4 -2.54 7.15 12.34
C ASP A 4 -2.48 8.15 11.18
N PHE A 5 -2.60 7.65 9.97
CA PHE A 5 -2.69 8.49 8.78
C PHE A 5 -4.11 9.04 8.65
N ILE A 6 -4.22 10.37 8.57
CA ILE A 6 -5.49 11.06 8.34
C ILE A 6 -5.44 11.73 6.98
N LEU A 7 -6.40 11.45 6.12
CA LEU A 7 -6.57 12.10 4.83
C LEU A 7 -7.92 12.82 4.75
N GLN A 8 -7.89 14.06 4.29
CA GLN A 8 -9.09 14.84 4.00
C GLN A 8 -9.56 14.57 2.57
N ALA A 9 -10.83 14.24 2.42
CA ALA A 9 -11.47 13.97 1.14
C ALA A 9 -12.75 14.77 0.97
N LYS A 10 -13.06 15.10 -0.28
CA LYS A 10 -14.31 15.75 -0.67
C LYS A 10 -15.17 14.79 -1.49
N GLY A 11 -16.48 14.85 -1.31
CA GLY A 11 -17.41 14.13 -2.15
C GLY A 11 -17.29 14.59 -3.61
N ARG A 12 -17.52 13.67 -4.56
CA ARG A 12 -17.41 13.96 -5.99
C ARG A 12 -18.59 13.39 -6.76
N GLU A 13 -19.30 14.25 -7.51
CA GLU A 13 -20.40 13.86 -8.39
C GLU A 13 -19.96 13.67 -9.83
N ASP A 14 -19.10 14.58 -10.35
CA ASP A 14 -18.58 14.54 -11.72
C ASP A 14 -17.73 13.30 -12.00
N THR A 15 -18.07 12.57 -13.07
CA THR A 15 -17.41 11.34 -13.48
C THR A 15 -16.94 11.36 -14.93
N GLY A 16 -16.20 10.34 -15.31
CA GLY A 16 -15.69 10.13 -16.65
C GLY A 16 -14.32 10.74 -16.92
N LYS A 17 -13.77 10.41 -18.09
CA LYS A 17 -12.41 10.72 -18.51
C LYS A 17 -12.10 12.23 -18.51
N GLY A 18 -13.04 13.05 -19.03
CA GLY A 18 -12.88 14.50 -19.12
C GLY A 18 -12.86 15.17 -17.74
N ALA A 19 -13.82 14.84 -16.87
CA ALA A 19 -13.91 15.34 -15.51
C ALA A 19 -12.68 15.00 -14.69
N SER A 20 -12.23 13.72 -14.69
CA SER A 20 -11.03 13.29 -13.99
C SER A 20 -9.75 13.97 -14.48
N ARG A 21 -9.64 14.26 -15.78
CA ARG A 21 -8.51 15.03 -16.34
C ARG A 21 -8.51 16.49 -15.88
N ARG A 22 -9.69 17.14 -15.87
CA ARG A 22 -9.83 18.51 -15.37
C ARG A 22 -9.50 18.60 -13.87
N LEU A 23 -10.01 17.66 -13.07
CA LEU A 23 -9.74 17.58 -11.64
C LEU A 23 -8.22 17.56 -11.36
N ARG A 24 -7.50 16.64 -11.99
CA ARG A 24 -6.04 16.55 -11.82
C ARG A 24 -5.28 17.76 -12.32
N ARG A 25 -5.69 18.36 -13.45
CA ARG A 25 -4.95 19.43 -14.09
C ARG A 25 -5.23 20.81 -13.51
N LEU A 26 -6.49 21.10 -13.16
CA LEU A 26 -6.92 22.44 -12.73
C LEU A 26 -6.99 22.54 -11.20
N ALA A 27 -7.51 21.52 -10.52
CA ALA A 27 -7.65 21.54 -9.06
C ALA A 27 -6.45 20.92 -8.33
N GLY A 28 -5.57 20.18 -9.03
CA GLY A 28 -4.47 19.48 -8.38
C GLY A 28 -4.97 18.37 -7.44
N GLU A 29 -6.13 17.79 -7.74
CA GLU A 29 -6.75 16.75 -6.93
C GLU A 29 -6.68 15.37 -7.61
N VAL A 30 -6.65 14.32 -6.81
CA VAL A 30 -6.63 12.92 -7.23
C VAL A 30 -8.03 12.36 -7.09
N PRO A 31 -8.66 11.86 -8.16
CA PRO A 31 -9.91 11.13 -8.06
C PRO A 31 -9.67 9.79 -7.36
N ALA A 32 -10.56 9.43 -6.45
CA ALA A 32 -10.50 8.16 -5.75
C ALA A 32 -11.91 7.59 -5.53
N ILE A 33 -11.96 6.33 -5.11
CA ILE A 33 -13.18 5.62 -4.76
C ILE A 33 -13.01 4.91 -3.43
N VAL A 34 -14.05 4.93 -2.61
CA VAL A 34 -14.14 4.16 -1.36
C VAL A 34 -15.26 3.14 -1.50
N TYR A 35 -14.94 1.88 -1.35
CA TYR A 35 -15.90 0.79 -1.46
C TYR A 35 -15.70 -0.27 -0.38
N GLY A 36 -16.59 -1.25 -0.34
CA GLY A 36 -16.58 -2.30 0.68
C GLY A 36 -17.50 -2.01 1.86
N GLY A 37 -17.66 -2.99 2.75
CA GLY A 37 -18.62 -2.96 3.84
C GLY A 37 -20.08 -3.00 3.32
N LYS A 38 -20.99 -2.47 4.14
CA LYS A 38 -22.44 -2.44 3.82
C LYS A 38 -22.89 -1.16 3.11
N LYS A 39 -21.98 -0.19 2.92
CA LYS A 39 -22.27 1.11 2.29
C LYS A 39 -22.03 1.07 0.79
N ASN A 40 -22.76 1.87 0.04
CA ASN A 40 -22.54 2.06 -1.39
C ASN A 40 -21.14 2.64 -1.66
N PRO A 41 -20.51 2.34 -2.82
CA PRO A 41 -19.27 2.97 -3.23
C PRO A 41 -19.40 4.49 -3.28
N THR A 42 -18.47 5.19 -2.65
CA THR A 42 -18.43 6.65 -2.59
C THR A 42 -17.27 7.18 -3.44
N LYS A 43 -17.59 8.08 -4.36
CA LYS A 43 -16.58 8.73 -5.21
C LYS A 43 -16.07 9.97 -4.48
N ILE A 44 -14.75 10.09 -4.39
CA ILE A 44 -14.10 11.17 -3.66
C ILE A 44 -12.98 11.81 -4.47
N ALA A 45 -12.53 12.95 -4.01
CA ALA A 45 -11.34 13.64 -4.49
C ALA A 45 -10.43 13.97 -3.31
N LEU A 46 -9.13 13.75 -3.49
CA LEU A 46 -8.08 14.00 -2.50
C LEU A 46 -7.11 15.05 -3.04
N THR A 47 -6.55 15.89 -2.18
CA THR A 47 -5.49 16.82 -2.56
C THR A 47 -4.23 16.04 -2.95
N HIS A 48 -3.72 16.25 -4.16
CA HIS A 48 -2.51 15.53 -4.64
C HIS A 48 -1.30 15.73 -3.74
N LYS A 49 -1.13 16.93 -3.16
CA LYS A 49 -0.03 17.25 -2.24
C LYS A 49 -0.05 16.38 -0.99
N ASP A 50 -1.22 16.19 -0.39
CA ASP A 50 -1.37 15.40 0.84
C ASP A 50 -1.16 13.92 0.56
N VAL A 51 -1.71 13.44 -0.56
CA VAL A 51 -1.48 12.07 -1.05
C VAL A 51 0.00 11.83 -1.33
N ALA A 52 0.68 12.75 -2.04
CA ALA A 52 2.10 12.61 -2.35
C ALA A 52 2.97 12.54 -1.09
N LYS A 53 2.68 13.40 -0.10
CA LYS A 53 3.37 13.39 1.20
C LYS A 53 3.13 12.10 1.99
N ALA A 54 1.89 11.60 1.99
CA ALA A 54 1.57 10.34 2.66
C ALA A 54 2.29 9.15 2.02
N LEU A 55 2.40 9.13 0.69
CA LEU A 55 3.08 8.08 -0.09
C LEU A 55 4.62 8.09 0.04
N GLU A 56 5.22 9.09 0.69
CA GLU A 56 6.64 9.09 1.05
C GLU A 56 6.93 8.12 2.21
N ASN A 57 5.90 7.78 2.99
CA ASN A 57 6.03 6.81 4.06
C ASN A 57 5.55 5.43 3.57
N GLU A 58 6.43 4.45 3.60
CA GLU A 58 6.12 3.08 3.16
C GLU A 58 5.00 2.44 3.99
N ALA A 59 4.95 2.72 5.29
CA ALA A 59 3.88 2.24 6.17
C ALA A 59 2.48 2.69 5.75
N PHE A 60 2.35 3.72 4.91
CA PHE A 60 1.07 4.19 4.39
C PHE A 60 0.36 3.15 3.51
N PHE A 61 1.12 2.27 2.82
CA PHE A 61 0.55 1.24 1.95
C PHE A 61 -0.08 0.08 2.73
N SER A 62 0.44 -0.19 3.92
CA SER A 62 0.05 -1.30 4.78
C SER A 62 -0.66 -0.86 6.07
N SER A 63 -1.03 0.42 6.22
CA SER A 63 -1.70 0.94 7.40
C SER A 63 -3.19 1.18 7.18
N ILE A 64 -3.92 1.21 8.28
CA ILE A 64 -5.31 1.68 8.30
C ILE A 64 -5.28 3.21 8.28
N ILE A 65 -5.97 3.80 7.32
CA ILE A 65 -6.05 5.23 7.09
C ILE A 65 -7.41 5.73 7.57
N SER A 66 -7.41 6.79 8.37
CA SER A 66 -8.63 7.50 8.74
C SER A 66 -8.95 8.53 7.65
N LEU A 67 -9.97 8.24 6.86
CA LEU A 67 -10.41 9.08 5.75
C LEU A 67 -11.57 9.95 6.19
N ASP A 68 -11.35 11.25 6.28
CA ASP A 68 -12.39 12.23 6.60
C ASP A 68 -13.06 12.71 5.30
N ILE A 69 -14.32 12.31 5.12
CA ILE A 69 -15.12 12.72 3.97
C ILE A 69 -16.15 13.73 4.47
N GLU A 70 -15.88 15.03 4.29
CA GLU A 70 -16.78 16.13 4.64
C GLU A 70 -17.25 16.07 6.12
N GLY A 71 -16.36 15.68 7.04
CA GLY A 71 -16.63 15.56 8.47
C GLY A 71 -17.09 14.18 8.94
N ALA A 72 -17.20 13.21 8.00
CA ALA A 72 -17.46 11.82 8.33
C ALA A 72 -16.19 11.00 8.20
N SER A 73 -15.65 10.51 9.32
CA SER A 73 -14.44 9.68 9.31
C SER A 73 -14.78 8.22 9.04
N GLU A 74 -14.04 7.60 8.13
CA GLU A 74 -14.14 6.18 7.77
C GLU A 74 -12.75 5.54 7.78
N ASP A 75 -12.62 4.37 8.42
CA ASP A 75 -11.38 3.60 8.40
C ASP A 75 -11.29 2.81 7.09
N VAL A 76 -10.20 3.02 6.36
CA VAL A 76 -9.97 2.41 5.05
C VAL A 76 -8.53 1.91 4.92
N ILE A 77 -8.31 1.00 3.99
CA ILE A 77 -6.98 0.62 3.51
C ILE A 77 -6.87 0.93 2.03
N ILE A 78 -5.64 1.11 1.55
CA ILE A 78 -5.36 1.23 0.13
C ILE A 78 -5.48 -0.16 -0.51
N LYS A 79 -6.27 -0.28 -1.57
CA LYS A 79 -6.35 -1.51 -2.36
C LYS A 79 -5.56 -1.40 -3.65
N ASP A 80 -5.58 -0.24 -4.31
CA ASP A 80 -4.81 0.01 -5.52
C ASP A 80 -4.45 1.49 -5.68
N ILE A 81 -3.32 1.75 -6.35
CA ILE A 81 -2.84 3.09 -6.68
C ILE A 81 -2.39 3.11 -8.14
N GLN A 82 -3.07 3.88 -8.95
CA GLN A 82 -2.66 4.13 -10.33
C GLN A 82 -1.71 5.32 -10.39
N ARG A 83 -0.49 5.10 -10.86
CA ARG A 83 0.54 6.13 -11.03
C ARG A 83 0.78 6.44 -12.50
N HIS A 84 1.21 7.65 -12.78
CA HIS A 84 1.64 8.01 -14.14
C HIS A 84 3.01 7.37 -14.43
N PRO A 85 3.20 6.68 -15.59
CA PRO A 85 4.43 5.93 -15.86
C PRO A 85 5.72 6.76 -15.91
N ALA A 86 5.62 8.05 -16.25
CA ALA A 86 6.80 8.93 -16.41
C ALA A 86 6.82 10.14 -15.46
N LYS A 87 5.75 10.40 -14.73
CA LYS A 87 5.67 11.56 -13.82
C LYS A 87 5.31 11.07 -12.42
N LYS A 88 5.82 11.71 -11.39
CA LYS A 88 5.45 11.45 -9.99
C LYS A 88 4.04 11.95 -9.66
N ILE A 89 3.04 11.46 -10.40
CA ILE A 89 1.64 11.88 -10.27
C ILE A 89 0.78 10.65 -10.03
N VAL A 90 -0.05 10.70 -9.01
CA VAL A 90 -1.09 9.72 -8.75
C VAL A 90 -2.29 10.02 -9.64
N LEU A 91 -2.76 9.01 -10.36
CA LEU A 91 -3.88 9.12 -11.29
C LEU A 91 -5.22 8.74 -10.66
N HIS A 92 -5.23 7.73 -9.82
CA HIS A 92 -6.39 7.21 -9.11
C HIS A 92 -5.98 6.46 -7.85
N MET A 93 -6.86 6.41 -6.87
CA MET A 93 -6.68 5.58 -5.67
C MET A 93 -7.98 4.84 -5.36
N ASP A 94 -7.83 3.59 -4.99
CA ASP A 94 -8.90 2.71 -4.57
C ASP A 94 -8.75 2.42 -3.07
N PHE A 95 -9.78 2.76 -2.30
CA PHE A 95 -9.83 2.51 -0.87
C PHE A 95 -10.90 1.48 -0.55
N PHE A 96 -10.54 0.55 0.33
CA PHE A 96 -11.45 -0.46 0.84
C PHE A 96 -11.79 -0.17 2.30
N ARG A 97 -13.08 -0.14 2.65
CA ARG A 97 -13.55 0.09 4.01
C ARG A 97 -13.19 -1.07 4.91
N VAL A 98 -12.56 -0.76 6.01
CA VAL A 98 -12.13 -1.76 7.01
C VAL A 98 -13.23 -1.98 8.03
N SER A 99 -13.48 -3.27 8.33
CA SER A 99 -14.32 -3.69 9.44
C SER A 99 -13.48 -4.52 10.39
N LYS A 100 -13.59 -4.28 11.69
CA LYS A 100 -12.77 -4.95 12.72
C LYS A 100 -12.84 -6.49 12.71
N THR A 101 -13.87 -7.04 12.08
CA THR A 101 -14.17 -8.48 12.05
C THR A 101 -13.96 -9.12 10.68
N THR A 102 -13.66 -8.32 9.66
CA THR A 102 -13.49 -8.85 8.30
C THR A 102 -12.03 -9.02 7.98
N VAL A 103 -11.68 -10.17 7.46
CA VAL A 103 -10.33 -10.46 6.95
C VAL A 103 -10.03 -9.52 5.79
N LEU A 104 -8.86 -8.92 5.82
CA LEU A 104 -8.34 -8.02 4.79
C LEU A 104 -7.36 -8.77 3.91
N GLN A 105 -7.35 -8.43 2.64
CA GLN A 105 -6.36 -8.86 1.68
C GLN A 105 -5.69 -7.61 1.12
N THR A 106 -4.40 -7.46 1.38
CA THR A 106 -3.63 -6.27 1.00
C THR A 106 -2.19 -6.62 0.70
N LYS A 107 -1.50 -5.72 0.01
CA LYS A 107 -0.07 -5.82 -0.28
C LYS A 107 0.74 -5.16 0.82
N VAL A 108 1.79 -5.84 1.26
CA VAL A 108 2.72 -5.36 2.29
C VAL A 108 4.14 -5.38 1.71
N PRO A 109 4.93 -4.31 1.91
CA PRO A 109 6.30 -4.24 1.41
C PRO A 109 7.20 -5.24 2.13
N LEU A 110 8.19 -5.74 1.39
CA LEU A 110 9.25 -6.62 1.90
C LEU A 110 10.49 -5.77 2.19
N HIS A 111 11.04 -5.90 3.39
CA HIS A 111 12.31 -5.31 3.78
C HIS A 111 13.37 -6.41 3.84
N PHE A 112 14.36 -6.33 2.96
CA PHE A 112 15.47 -7.28 2.91
C PHE A 112 16.56 -6.81 3.85
N ILE A 113 16.90 -7.65 4.84
CA ILE A 113 17.96 -7.39 5.80
C ILE A 113 19.18 -8.29 5.53
N ASN A 114 20.39 -7.85 5.94
CA ASN A 114 21.65 -8.57 5.77
C ASN A 114 22.07 -8.87 4.32
N GLU A 115 21.55 -8.14 3.34
CA GLU A 115 21.84 -8.33 1.91
C GLU A 115 23.33 -8.17 1.58
N ASP A 116 23.97 -7.11 2.10
CA ASP A 116 25.41 -6.83 1.87
C ASP A 116 26.35 -7.84 2.55
N THR A 117 25.83 -8.58 3.52
CA THR A 117 26.65 -9.50 4.35
C THR A 117 26.44 -10.95 4.01
N CYS A 118 25.48 -11.31 3.16
CA CYS A 118 25.22 -12.68 2.77
C CYS A 118 26.41 -13.31 2.02
N PRO A 119 26.62 -14.62 2.15
CA PRO A 119 27.75 -15.33 1.51
C PRO A 119 27.78 -15.14 0.00
N GLY A 120 26.63 -15.17 -0.65
CA GLY A 120 26.51 -15.00 -2.10
C GLY A 120 27.04 -13.68 -2.62
N VAL A 121 26.86 -12.57 -1.87
CA VAL A 121 27.40 -11.25 -2.22
C VAL A 121 28.84 -11.12 -1.76
N LYS A 122 29.12 -11.39 -0.47
CA LYS A 122 30.40 -11.10 0.15
C LYS A 122 31.56 -12.03 -0.31
N LEU A 123 31.25 -13.31 -0.49
CA LEU A 123 32.24 -14.33 -0.91
C LEU A 123 32.12 -14.67 -2.40
N GLY A 124 30.88 -14.78 -2.89
CA GLY A 124 30.57 -15.14 -4.27
C GLY A 124 30.69 -13.99 -5.26
N GLY A 125 30.68 -12.71 -4.80
CA GLY A 125 30.66 -11.53 -5.68
C GLY A 125 29.38 -11.40 -6.49
N GLY A 126 28.29 -12.02 -6.03
CA GLY A 126 26.98 -11.97 -6.64
C GLY A 126 26.25 -10.65 -6.38
N ILE A 127 25.11 -10.48 -7.03
CA ILE A 127 24.19 -9.36 -6.84
C ILE A 127 22.82 -9.96 -6.50
N VAL A 128 22.19 -9.42 -5.46
CA VAL A 128 20.80 -9.79 -5.13
C VAL A 128 19.86 -9.10 -6.12
N ALA A 129 18.97 -9.88 -6.71
CA ALA A 129 17.93 -9.36 -7.61
C ALA A 129 16.55 -9.54 -6.96
N HIS A 130 15.89 -8.42 -6.63
CA HIS A 130 14.54 -8.44 -6.08
C HIS A 130 13.51 -8.58 -7.19
N THR A 131 12.93 -9.76 -7.33
CA THR A 131 11.84 -10.02 -8.29
C THR A 131 10.52 -9.48 -7.77
N MET A 132 10.33 -9.51 -6.45
CA MET A 132 9.14 -8.99 -5.76
C MET A 132 9.58 -8.04 -4.65
N THR A 133 8.89 -6.91 -4.53
CA THR A 133 9.11 -5.90 -3.50
C THR A 133 7.95 -5.81 -2.50
N ASP A 134 6.85 -6.45 -2.83
CA ASP A 134 5.63 -6.51 -2.02
C ASP A 134 5.00 -7.91 -2.13
N ILE A 135 4.36 -8.35 -1.06
CA ILE A 135 3.64 -9.63 -0.99
C ILE A 135 2.17 -9.39 -0.66
N GLU A 136 1.27 -10.11 -1.31
CA GLU A 136 -0.15 -10.07 -0.98
C GLU A 136 -0.43 -11.01 0.19
N ILE A 137 -0.97 -10.44 1.27
CA ILE A 137 -1.28 -11.15 2.51
C ILE A 137 -2.75 -11.04 2.86
N GLN A 138 -3.20 -12.01 3.65
CA GLN A 138 -4.52 -12.05 4.23
C GLN A 138 -4.40 -12.06 5.76
N CYS A 139 -5.04 -11.09 6.42
CA CYS A 139 -4.99 -10.97 7.88
C CYS A 139 -6.20 -10.23 8.45
N LEU A 140 -6.36 -10.26 9.76
CA LEU A 140 -7.27 -9.35 10.45
C LEU A 140 -6.63 -7.95 10.58
N PRO A 141 -7.43 -6.87 10.63
CA PRO A 141 -6.93 -5.49 10.78
C PRO A 141 -5.97 -5.27 11.94
N LYS A 142 -6.12 -6.06 13.00
CA LYS A 142 -5.26 -5.99 14.19
C LYS A 142 -3.85 -6.55 13.97
N ASN A 143 -3.73 -7.48 13.02
CA ASN A 143 -2.50 -8.23 12.75
C ASN A 143 -1.82 -7.72 11.47
N LEU A 144 -2.25 -6.59 10.93
CA LEU A 144 -1.68 -6.00 9.72
C LEU A 144 -0.27 -5.47 10.04
N PRO A 145 0.80 -6.06 9.46
CA PRO A 145 2.17 -5.58 9.65
C PRO A 145 2.44 -4.37 8.75
N GLU A 146 3.32 -3.48 9.18
CA GLU A 146 3.76 -2.33 8.37
C GLU A 146 4.68 -2.79 7.23
N PHE A 147 5.52 -3.79 7.46
CA PHE A 147 6.41 -4.44 6.51
C PHE A 147 6.69 -5.88 6.96
N ILE A 148 7.28 -6.68 6.09
CA ILE A 148 7.74 -8.03 6.40
C ILE A 148 9.24 -8.08 6.16
N GLU A 149 10.00 -8.48 7.18
CA GLU A 149 11.45 -8.63 7.08
C GLU A 149 11.82 -9.99 6.46
N VAL A 150 12.72 -9.94 5.49
CA VAL A 150 13.30 -11.12 4.85
C VAL A 150 14.80 -11.13 5.14
N ASP A 151 15.24 -12.09 5.96
CA ASP A 151 16.65 -12.22 6.31
C ASP A 151 17.40 -12.95 5.19
N MET A 152 18.42 -12.28 4.65
CA MET A 152 19.26 -12.78 3.57
C MET A 152 20.61 -13.34 4.07
N ALA A 153 20.82 -13.43 5.41
CA ALA A 153 22.11 -13.76 6.00
C ALA A 153 22.70 -15.12 5.55
N GLU A 154 21.84 -16.08 5.21
CA GLU A 154 22.26 -17.44 4.83
C GLU A 154 22.21 -17.71 3.32
N VAL A 155 21.85 -16.70 2.51
CA VAL A 155 21.66 -16.86 1.06
C VAL A 155 23.01 -16.90 0.33
N ASP A 156 23.22 -17.97 -0.44
CA ASP A 156 24.45 -18.18 -1.24
C ASP A 156 24.21 -17.94 -2.74
N LEU A 157 25.29 -18.02 -3.50
CA LEU A 157 25.27 -17.75 -4.94
C LEU A 157 24.45 -18.80 -5.69
N GLY A 158 23.39 -18.33 -6.35
CA GLY A 158 22.46 -19.19 -7.09
C GLY A 158 21.23 -19.64 -6.30
N ASP A 159 21.14 -19.29 -5.01
CA ASP A 159 19.93 -19.57 -4.23
C ASP A 159 18.77 -18.68 -4.64
N ILE A 160 17.57 -19.21 -4.46
CA ILE A 160 16.29 -18.51 -4.71
C ILE A 160 15.47 -18.60 -3.42
N VAL A 161 15.15 -17.44 -2.87
CA VAL A 161 14.23 -17.34 -1.72
C VAL A 161 12.80 -17.33 -2.23
N HIS A 162 12.00 -18.28 -1.78
CA HIS A 162 10.58 -18.39 -2.12
C HIS A 162 9.71 -17.77 -1.03
N ILE A 163 8.47 -17.45 -1.38
CA ILE A 163 7.47 -16.92 -0.42
C ILE A 163 7.25 -17.88 0.76
N SER A 164 7.38 -19.19 0.53
CA SER A 164 7.29 -20.23 1.58
C SER A 164 8.38 -20.14 2.64
N ASP A 165 9.50 -19.54 2.32
CA ASP A 165 10.69 -19.46 3.20
C ASP A 165 10.63 -18.20 4.08
N ILE A 166 9.69 -17.30 3.78
CA ILE A 166 9.49 -16.05 4.52
C ILE A 166 8.73 -16.33 5.81
N VAL A 167 9.27 -15.88 6.93
CA VAL A 167 8.61 -15.98 8.24
C VAL A 167 7.53 -14.89 8.35
N LEU A 168 6.28 -15.30 8.28
CA LEU A 168 5.14 -14.41 8.44
C LEU A 168 4.79 -14.20 9.91
N PRO A 169 4.34 -13.01 10.33
CA PRO A 169 3.84 -12.74 11.67
C PRO A 169 2.60 -13.59 12.01
N GLU A 170 2.29 -13.72 13.32
CA GLU A 170 1.12 -14.48 13.77
C GLU A 170 -0.20 -13.89 13.22
N GLY A 171 -1.02 -14.76 12.62
CA GLY A 171 -2.32 -14.41 12.07
C GLY A 171 -2.26 -13.71 10.71
N VAL A 172 -1.13 -13.83 10.02
CA VAL A 172 -0.92 -13.38 8.63
C VAL A 172 -0.69 -14.60 7.75
N GLU A 173 -1.40 -14.67 6.63
CA GLU A 173 -1.28 -15.74 5.63
C GLU A 173 -0.93 -15.11 4.27
N SER A 174 -0.04 -15.72 3.52
CA SER A 174 0.21 -15.34 2.11
C SER A 174 -0.89 -15.88 1.20
N VAL A 175 -1.23 -15.14 0.17
CA VAL A 175 -2.28 -15.49 -0.80
C VAL A 175 -1.67 -15.99 -2.10
#